data_a0c97f1a62c872fdba9ae26231cc0f51
#
_entry.id   a0c97f1a62c872fdba9ae26231cc0f51
#
_cell.length_a   1.000
_cell.length_b   1.000
_cell.length_c   1.000
_cell.angle_alpha   90.00
_cell.angle_beta   90.00
_cell.angle_gamma   90.00
#
_symmetry.space_group_name_H-M   'P 1'
#
loop_
_entity.id
_entity.type
_entity.pdbx_description
1 polymer ?
#
loop_
_entity_poly.entity_id
_entity_poly.type
_entity_poly.pdbx_seq_one_letter_code
_entity_poly.pdbx_strand_id
1 'polypeptide(L)'
;MIENIRLSFQGIFAHKMRSFLTMLGIIIGIASIIAIVSTIKGTNDQIEKNLIGSGDNTVKVALYQEDWEYSFDSGIPDGVPTVSKDTLESLKNIDHVQGATLYRSRQSYQAIYRNNTSLDGGYIVGVQQDYFSIAGLTIKKGRGITDEDNKHFRQVAVLDETSAQLLFGETNPIGKTIEIASTPFTIVGVCANKEKFEPTMESIDDYYTYNQSTGSKVYVPSES
;
A
#
# COMPACT_ATOMS: atom_id res chain seq x y z
N MET A 1 -5.14 -37.18 -52.81
CA MET A 1 -4.85 -36.24 -51.69
C MET A 1 -3.47 -36.47 -51.09
N ILE A 2 -3.10 -37.67 -50.70
CA ILE A 2 -1.80 -37.98 -50.06
C ILE A 2 -0.61 -37.67 -50.98
N GLU A 3 -0.73 -37.88 -52.29
CA GLU A 3 0.30 -37.55 -53.27
C GLU A 3 0.61 -36.05 -53.33
N ASN A 4 -0.41 -35.17 -53.28
CA ASN A 4 -0.22 -33.73 -53.29
C ASN A 4 0.50 -33.22 -52.04
N ILE A 5 0.23 -33.81 -50.86
CA ILE A 5 0.93 -33.55 -49.62
C ILE A 5 2.41 -33.94 -49.72
N ARG A 6 2.67 -35.14 -50.30
CA ARG A 6 4.03 -35.64 -50.48
C ARG A 6 4.86 -34.77 -51.46
N LEU A 7 4.23 -34.32 -52.57
CA LEU A 7 4.86 -33.38 -53.50
C LEU A 7 5.16 -32.01 -52.89
N SER A 8 4.26 -31.51 -52.06
CA SER A 8 4.49 -30.24 -51.30
C SER A 8 5.68 -30.35 -50.35
N PHE A 9 5.79 -31.45 -49.61
CA PHE A 9 6.94 -31.71 -48.76
C PHE A 9 8.26 -31.87 -49.57
N GLN A 10 8.23 -32.54 -50.71
CA GLN A 10 9.39 -32.67 -51.60
C GLN A 10 9.88 -31.29 -52.10
N GLY A 11 8.96 -30.34 -52.44
CA GLY A 11 9.28 -28.98 -52.82
C GLY A 11 9.97 -28.19 -51.74
N ILE A 12 9.52 -28.36 -50.47
CA ILE A 12 10.12 -27.72 -49.30
C ILE A 12 11.55 -28.25 -49.09
N PHE A 13 11.78 -29.52 -49.18
CA PHE A 13 13.08 -30.15 -49.01
C PHE A 13 14.05 -29.91 -50.18
N ALA A 14 13.56 -29.64 -51.39
CA ALA A 14 14.39 -29.30 -52.54
C ALA A 14 15.09 -27.93 -52.40
N HIS A 15 14.50 -26.98 -51.63
CA HIS A 15 15.03 -25.66 -51.41
C HIS A 15 15.17 -25.33 -49.89
N LYS A 16 15.85 -26.19 -49.16
CA LYS A 16 15.96 -26.17 -47.68
C LYS A 16 16.30 -24.80 -47.11
N MET A 17 17.25 -24.09 -47.69
CA MET A 17 17.71 -22.78 -47.19
C MET A 17 16.63 -21.70 -47.36
N ARG A 18 15.90 -21.71 -48.49
CA ARG A 18 14.82 -20.72 -48.70
C ARG A 18 13.65 -20.97 -47.76
N SER A 19 13.24 -22.23 -47.63
CA SER A 19 12.16 -22.62 -46.74
C SER A 19 12.49 -22.35 -45.28
N PHE A 20 13.73 -22.62 -44.86
CA PHE A 20 14.23 -22.31 -43.53
C PHE A 20 14.22 -20.80 -43.21
N LEU A 21 14.75 -19.98 -44.14
CA LEU A 21 14.77 -18.53 -43.97
C LEU A 21 13.38 -17.91 -43.91
N THR A 22 12.44 -18.39 -44.74
CA THR A 22 11.04 -17.90 -44.70
C THR A 22 10.33 -18.29 -43.39
N MET A 23 10.49 -19.53 -42.93
CA MET A 23 9.93 -19.99 -41.65
C MET A 23 10.55 -19.18 -40.48
N LEU A 24 11.88 -18.97 -40.50
CA LEU A 24 12.56 -18.20 -39.48
C LEU A 24 12.03 -16.77 -39.43
N GLY A 25 11.83 -16.12 -40.58
CA GLY A 25 11.26 -14.79 -40.65
C GLY A 25 9.84 -14.68 -40.05
N ILE A 26 9.01 -15.67 -40.34
CA ILE A 26 7.64 -15.74 -39.80
C ILE A 26 7.67 -15.95 -38.28
N ILE A 27 8.52 -16.87 -37.80
CA ILE A 27 8.66 -17.16 -36.36
C ILE A 27 9.13 -15.91 -35.60
N ILE A 28 10.16 -15.23 -36.11
CA ILE A 28 10.66 -14.00 -35.49
C ILE A 28 9.58 -12.91 -35.50
N GLY A 29 8.85 -12.75 -36.61
CA GLY A 29 7.76 -11.77 -36.70
C GLY A 29 6.65 -12.02 -35.68
N ILE A 30 6.17 -13.25 -35.57
CA ILE A 30 5.13 -13.62 -34.61
C ILE A 30 5.66 -13.52 -33.17
N ALA A 31 6.87 -13.99 -32.90
CA ALA A 31 7.47 -13.92 -31.58
C ALA A 31 7.63 -12.47 -31.10
N SER A 32 8.03 -11.57 -32.00
CA SER A 32 8.16 -10.14 -31.69
C SER A 32 6.80 -9.50 -31.33
N ILE A 33 5.75 -9.82 -32.07
CA ILE A 33 4.39 -9.32 -31.78
C ILE A 33 3.91 -9.83 -30.42
N ILE A 34 4.09 -11.12 -30.15
CA ILE A 34 3.69 -11.72 -28.87
C ILE A 34 4.47 -11.07 -27.73
N ALA A 35 5.77 -10.87 -27.87
CA ALA A 35 6.60 -10.23 -26.85
C ALA A 35 6.12 -8.79 -26.55
N ILE A 36 5.86 -7.99 -27.59
CA ILE A 36 5.39 -6.62 -27.43
C ILE A 36 4.01 -6.59 -26.73
N VAL A 37 3.06 -7.41 -27.21
CA VAL A 37 1.70 -7.43 -26.62
C VAL A 37 1.73 -7.92 -25.17
N SER A 38 2.57 -8.91 -24.86
CA SER A 38 2.72 -9.43 -23.50
C SER A 38 3.33 -8.40 -22.57
N THR A 39 4.33 -7.63 -23.04
CA THR A 39 4.95 -6.54 -22.26
C THR A 39 3.93 -5.44 -21.99
N ILE A 40 3.19 -4.99 -23.02
CA ILE A 40 2.16 -3.95 -22.87
C ILE A 40 1.08 -4.39 -21.87
N LYS A 41 0.56 -5.62 -22.01
CA LYS A 41 -0.42 -6.14 -21.05
C LYS A 41 0.13 -6.21 -19.63
N GLY A 42 1.33 -6.76 -19.46
CA GLY A 42 1.97 -6.83 -18.14
C GLY A 42 2.17 -5.47 -17.50
N THR A 43 2.59 -4.47 -18.29
CA THR A 43 2.73 -3.09 -17.81
C THR A 43 1.39 -2.46 -17.45
N ASN A 44 0.36 -2.64 -18.27
CA ASN A 44 -0.98 -2.12 -17.99
C ASN A 44 -1.58 -2.76 -16.73
N ASP A 45 -1.48 -4.08 -16.56
CA ASP A 45 -1.94 -4.78 -15.37
C ASP A 45 -1.18 -4.31 -14.11
N GLN A 46 0.09 -3.97 -14.24
CA GLN A 46 0.89 -3.47 -13.13
C GLN A 46 0.53 -2.01 -12.78
N ILE A 47 0.31 -1.16 -13.78
CA ILE A 47 -0.17 0.20 -13.60
C ILE A 47 -1.56 0.19 -12.92
N GLU A 48 -2.48 -0.63 -13.42
CA GLU A 48 -3.82 -0.77 -12.82
C GLU A 48 -3.74 -1.25 -11.37
N LYS A 49 -2.94 -2.27 -11.07
CA LYS A 49 -2.72 -2.75 -9.70
C LYS A 49 -2.08 -1.70 -8.81
N ASN A 50 -1.15 -0.92 -9.32
CA ASN A 50 -0.50 0.16 -8.56
C ASN A 50 -1.47 1.31 -8.29
N LEU A 51 -2.28 1.71 -9.27
CA LEU A 51 -3.28 2.77 -9.10
C LEU A 51 -4.42 2.36 -8.15
N ILE A 52 -4.95 1.14 -8.31
CA ILE A 52 -6.04 0.63 -7.47
C ILE A 52 -5.51 0.16 -6.11
N GLY A 53 -4.30 -0.38 -6.08
CA GLY A 53 -3.72 -1.02 -4.89
C GLY A 53 -3.00 -0.07 -3.93
N SER A 54 -2.66 1.15 -4.36
CA SER A 54 -1.86 2.09 -3.57
C SER A 54 -2.68 3.01 -2.65
N GLY A 55 -4.01 2.81 -2.58
CA GLY A 55 -4.90 3.71 -1.85
C GLY A 55 -5.22 5.00 -2.61
N ASP A 56 -4.79 5.12 -3.88
CA ASP A 56 -5.04 6.32 -4.70
C ASP A 56 -6.53 6.48 -5.09
N ASN A 57 -7.34 5.41 -4.94
CA ASN A 57 -8.79 5.45 -5.06
C ASN A 57 -9.51 5.85 -3.76
N THR A 58 -8.76 6.32 -2.76
CA THR A 58 -9.34 6.79 -1.51
C THR A 58 -9.49 8.30 -1.49
N VAL A 59 -10.63 8.76 -1.00
CA VAL A 59 -10.86 10.19 -0.74
C VAL A 59 -10.67 10.43 0.74
N LYS A 60 -9.67 11.24 1.09
CA LYS A 60 -9.46 11.70 2.45
C LYS A 60 -10.37 12.91 2.70
N VAL A 61 -11.28 12.80 3.65
CA VAL A 61 -12.09 13.92 4.14
C VAL A 61 -11.48 14.38 5.45
N ALA A 62 -10.98 15.60 5.48
CA ALA A 62 -10.37 16.22 6.65
C ALA A 62 -10.99 17.60 6.91
N LEU A 63 -10.91 18.07 8.13
CA LEU A 63 -11.28 19.44 8.47
C LEU A 63 -10.14 20.37 8.07
N TYR A 64 -10.47 21.46 7.39
CA TYR A 64 -9.53 22.49 7.02
C TYR A 64 -9.91 23.81 7.69
N GLN A 65 -8.92 24.54 8.13
CA GLN A 65 -9.05 25.92 8.57
C GLN A 65 -8.22 26.77 7.61
N GLU A 66 -8.89 27.59 6.82
CA GLU A 66 -8.29 28.30 5.67
C GLU A 66 -7.66 27.28 4.70
N ASP A 67 -6.34 27.34 4.46
CA ASP A 67 -5.62 26.46 3.54
C ASP A 67 -4.89 25.30 4.25
N TRP A 68 -5.00 25.18 5.59
CA TRP A 68 -4.30 24.18 6.39
C TRP A 68 -5.23 23.12 6.94
N GLU A 69 -4.79 21.86 6.91
CA GLU A 69 -5.49 20.78 7.60
C GLU A 69 -5.53 21.05 9.11
N TYR A 70 -6.72 21.04 9.70
CA TYR A 70 -6.90 21.31 11.12
C TYR A 70 -6.25 20.23 11.97
N SER A 71 -5.37 20.64 12.89
CA SER A 71 -4.79 19.72 13.87
C SER A 71 -5.72 19.59 15.07
N PHE A 72 -6.16 18.38 15.37
CA PHE A 72 -7.00 18.08 16.51
C PHE A 72 -6.25 18.01 17.85
N ASP A 73 -4.98 18.39 17.89
CA ASP A 73 -4.18 18.44 19.14
C ASP A 73 -4.77 19.39 20.19
N SER A 74 -5.47 20.43 19.75
CA SER A 74 -6.18 21.39 20.60
C SER A 74 -7.64 21.03 20.86
N GLY A 75 -8.10 19.85 20.40
CA GLY A 75 -9.49 19.43 20.52
C GLY A 75 -10.32 19.73 19.25
N ILE A 76 -11.61 19.42 19.32
CA ILE A 76 -12.55 19.70 18.23
C ILE A 76 -13.08 21.10 18.41
N PRO A 77 -13.06 21.97 17.37
CA PRO A 77 -13.62 23.31 17.47
C PRO A 77 -15.12 23.27 17.77
N ASP A 78 -15.61 24.26 18.51
CA ASP A 78 -17.03 24.40 18.79
C ASP A 78 -17.85 24.52 17.50
N GLY A 79 -18.93 23.76 17.41
CA GLY A 79 -19.80 23.74 16.23
C GLY A 79 -19.39 22.80 15.10
N VAL A 80 -18.27 22.10 15.22
CA VAL A 80 -17.88 21.05 14.27
C VAL A 80 -18.53 19.73 14.68
N PRO A 81 -19.41 19.13 13.85
CA PRO A 81 -20.04 17.87 14.19
C PRO A 81 -19.00 16.73 14.14
N THR A 82 -19.01 15.88 15.12
CA THR A 82 -18.23 14.63 15.11
C THR A 82 -18.83 13.67 14.11
N VAL A 83 -18.00 12.97 13.35
CA VAL A 83 -18.46 11.93 12.43
C VAL A 83 -18.98 10.76 13.26
N SER A 84 -20.29 10.51 13.16
CA SER A 84 -20.95 9.42 13.87
C SER A 84 -20.85 8.09 13.12
N LYS A 85 -21.16 6.99 13.81
CA LYS A 85 -21.26 5.67 13.16
C LYS A 85 -22.33 5.66 12.05
N ASP A 86 -23.44 6.37 12.25
CA ASP A 86 -24.52 6.48 11.26
C ASP A 86 -24.05 7.21 10.00
N THR A 87 -23.20 8.23 10.16
CA THR A 87 -22.56 8.94 9.02
C THR A 87 -21.65 7.98 8.27
N LEU A 88 -20.85 7.17 8.98
CA LEU A 88 -19.96 6.19 8.36
C LEU A 88 -20.75 5.14 7.57
N GLU A 89 -21.85 4.63 8.12
CA GLU A 89 -22.73 3.70 7.41
C GLU A 89 -23.38 4.34 6.19
N SER A 90 -23.80 5.59 6.30
CA SER A 90 -24.34 6.36 5.16
C SER A 90 -23.32 6.50 4.04
N LEU A 91 -22.04 6.74 4.37
CA LEU A 91 -20.95 6.81 3.39
C LEU A 91 -20.72 5.46 2.71
N LYS A 92 -20.78 4.35 3.44
CA LYS A 92 -20.64 2.98 2.88
C LYS A 92 -21.77 2.62 1.91
N ASN A 93 -22.92 3.27 2.02
CA ASN A 93 -24.09 3.03 1.16
C ASN A 93 -24.14 3.89 -0.10
N ILE A 94 -23.13 4.76 -0.33
CA ILE A 94 -23.04 5.55 -1.56
C ILE A 94 -22.60 4.64 -2.70
N ASP A 95 -23.20 4.79 -3.88
CA ASP A 95 -22.84 4.04 -5.08
C ASP A 95 -21.35 4.19 -5.39
N HIS A 96 -20.71 3.08 -5.71
CA HIS A 96 -19.26 2.98 -6.01
C HIS A 96 -18.32 3.16 -4.81
N VAL A 97 -18.82 3.33 -3.59
CA VAL A 97 -17.99 3.29 -2.37
C VAL A 97 -17.83 1.85 -1.91
N GLN A 98 -16.61 1.32 -1.95
CA GLN A 98 -16.29 -0.05 -1.52
C GLN A 98 -16.11 -0.17 -0.01
N GLY A 99 -15.75 0.92 0.65
CA GLY A 99 -15.54 0.96 2.09
C GLY A 99 -15.28 2.36 2.59
N ALA A 100 -15.56 2.58 3.86
CA ALA A 100 -15.24 3.82 4.55
C ALA A 100 -14.75 3.50 5.97
N THR A 101 -13.79 4.25 6.45
CA THR A 101 -13.22 4.08 7.79
C THR A 101 -12.93 5.43 8.43
N LEU A 102 -12.96 5.46 9.73
CA LEU A 102 -12.54 6.62 10.51
C LEU A 102 -11.14 6.38 11.04
N TYR A 103 -10.35 7.43 11.07
CA TYR A 103 -9.05 7.41 11.73
C TYR A 103 -8.79 8.75 12.42
N ARG A 104 -7.91 8.73 13.40
CA ARG A 104 -7.40 9.92 14.08
C ARG A 104 -5.89 9.89 13.99
N SER A 105 -5.28 10.98 13.57
CA SER A 105 -3.82 11.07 13.50
C SER A 105 -3.35 12.20 14.40
N ARG A 106 -2.34 11.89 15.19
CA ARG A 106 -1.66 12.86 16.05
C ARG A 106 -0.16 12.77 15.83
N GLN A 107 0.47 13.89 15.61
CA GLN A 107 1.93 13.94 15.57
C GLN A 107 2.48 13.79 16.98
N SER A 108 3.39 12.86 17.16
CA SER A 108 4.02 12.61 18.45
C SER A 108 5.41 13.24 18.47
N TYR A 109 5.55 14.28 19.24
CA TYR A 109 6.87 14.80 19.63
C TYR A 109 7.33 14.02 20.86
N GLN A 110 8.23 13.05 20.69
CA GLN A 110 8.83 12.29 21.81
C GLN A 110 7.85 11.47 22.67
N ALA A 111 6.79 10.90 22.09
CA ALA A 111 5.84 10.11 22.88
C ALA A 111 5.91 8.60 22.60
N ILE A 112 6.75 8.15 21.68
CA ILE A 112 6.88 6.74 21.33
C ILE A 112 8.29 6.26 21.64
N TYR A 113 8.41 5.31 22.57
CA TYR A 113 9.69 4.81 23.06
C TYR A 113 9.76 3.28 23.04
N ARG A 114 10.98 2.80 22.85
CA ARG A 114 11.38 1.46 23.21
C ARG A 114 12.74 1.53 23.92
N ASN A 115 12.77 1.19 25.20
CA ASN A 115 13.96 1.39 26.03
C ASN A 115 14.46 2.84 25.94
N ASN A 116 15.69 3.04 25.41
CA ASN A 116 16.29 4.38 25.23
C ASN A 116 16.17 4.92 23.80
N THR A 117 15.41 4.26 22.91
CA THR A 117 15.20 4.70 21.53
C THR A 117 13.84 5.35 21.41
N SER A 118 13.77 6.61 20.94
CA SER A 118 12.53 7.30 20.63
C SER A 118 12.27 7.34 19.13
N LEU A 119 10.99 7.41 18.75
CA LEU A 119 10.56 7.81 17.43
C LEU A 119 10.28 9.29 17.42
N ASP A 120 11.29 10.09 17.03
CA ASP A 120 11.12 11.53 16.94
C ASP A 120 10.31 11.90 15.68
N GLY A 121 9.27 12.73 15.86
CA GLY A 121 8.41 13.18 14.77
C GLY A 121 7.48 12.11 14.19
N GLY A 122 7.31 10.99 14.88
CA GLY A 122 6.38 9.92 14.47
C GLY A 122 4.91 10.32 14.63
N TYR A 123 4.03 9.60 13.92
CA TYR A 123 2.59 9.76 14.04
C TYR A 123 1.97 8.57 14.78
N ILE A 124 1.07 8.87 15.71
CA ILE A 124 0.16 7.89 16.30
C ILE A 124 -1.15 7.99 15.54
N VAL A 125 -1.59 6.86 14.97
CA VAL A 125 -2.81 6.79 14.16
C VAL A 125 -3.77 5.81 14.80
N GLY A 126 -4.85 6.32 15.37
CA GLY A 126 -5.95 5.53 15.89
C GLY A 126 -6.83 5.04 14.74
N VAL A 127 -6.98 3.72 14.58
CA VAL A 127 -7.62 3.12 13.41
C VAL A 127 -8.65 2.06 13.76
N GLN A 128 -9.58 1.85 12.82
CA GLN A 128 -10.52 0.73 12.81
C GLN A 128 -9.94 -0.43 11.98
N GLN A 129 -10.58 -1.59 12.04
CA GLN A 129 -10.15 -2.81 11.35
C GLN A 129 -9.94 -2.62 9.84
N ASP A 130 -10.87 -1.92 9.18
CA ASP A 130 -10.88 -1.76 7.72
C ASP A 130 -9.83 -0.76 7.21
N TYR A 131 -9.19 0.00 8.11
CA TYR A 131 -8.28 1.07 7.76
C TYR A 131 -7.13 0.60 6.85
N PHE A 132 -6.49 -0.51 7.19
CA PHE A 132 -5.31 -0.99 6.45
C PHE A 132 -5.65 -1.30 4.99
N SER A 133 -6.78 -1.96 4.75
CA SER A 133 -7.23 -2.29 3.39
C SER A 133 -7.60 -1.05 2.59
N ILE A 134 -8.31 -0.10 3.22
CA ILE A 134 -8.76 1.14 2.58
C ILE A 134 -7.57 2.07 2.31
N ALA A 135 -6.65 2.19 3.26
CA ALA A 135 -5.45 3.02 3.12
C ALA A 135 -4.35 2.39 2.23
N GLY A 136 -4.62 1.25 1.58
CA GLY A 136 -3.65 0.58 0.71
C GLY A 136 -2.44 0.03 1.45
N LEU A 137 -2.60 -0.32 2.74
CA LEU A 137 -1.55 -0.91 3.57
C LEU A 137 -1.68 -2.43 3.58
N THR A 138 -0.54 -3.12 3.53
CA THR A 138 -0.46 -4.58 3.63
C THR A 138 0.24 -4.98 4.92
N ILE A 139 -0.34 -5.93 5.64
CA ILE A 139 0.32 -6.50 6.82
C ILE A 139 1.39 -7.50 6.34
N LYS A 140 2.64 -7.17 6.59
CA LYS A 140 3.80 -8.00 6.20
C LYS A 140 4.13 -9.07 7.26
N LYS A 141 3.95 -8.75 8.54
CA LYS A 141 4.19 -9.67 9.66
C LYS A 141 3.09 -9.52 10.70
N GLY A 142 2.67 -10.62 11.32
CA GLY A 142 1.64 -10.59 12.37
C GLY A 142 0.24 -10.34 11.82
N ARG A 143 -0.54 -9.48 12.48
CA ARG A 143 -1.91 -9.13 12.13
C ARG A 143 -2.17 -7.63 12.23
N GLY A 144 -3.24 -7.16 11.60
CA GLY A 144 -3.76 -5.80 11.77
C GLY A 144 -4.54 -5.64 13.08
N ILE A 145 -5.04 -4.42 13.29
CA ILE A 145 -6.00 -4.11 14.35
C ILE A 145 -7.35 -4.76 13.99
N THR A 146 -8.01 -5.32 14.97
CA THR A 146 -9.31 -5.98 14.82
C THR A 146 -10.41 -5.21 15.56
N ASP A 147 -11.68 -5.47 15.22
CA ASP A 147 -12.81 -4.91 15.95
C ASP A 147 -12.82 -5.32 17.43
N GLU A 148 -12.33 -6.52 17.74
CA GLU A 148 -12.19 -6.98 19.13
C GLU A 148 -11.14 -6.17 19.92
N ASP A 149 -10.07 -5.70 19.26
CA ASP A 149 -9.08 -4.83 19.89
C ASP A 149 -9.71 -3.47 20.23
N ASN A 150 -10.54 -2.92 19.32
CA ASN A 150 -11.27 -1.67 19.56
C ASN A 150 -12.33 -1.84 20.67
N LYS A 151 -13.19 -2.87 20.61
CA LYS A 151 -14.25 -3.11 21.59
C LYS A 151 -13.76 -3.32 23.03
N HIS A 152 -12.58 -3.91 23.18
CA HIS A 152 -12.01 -4.23 24.49
C HIS A 152 -10.88 -3.29 24.90
N PHE A 153 -10.69 -2.17 24.19
CA PHE A 153 -9.66 -1.16 24.49
C PHE A 153 -8.27 -1.80 24.68
N ARG A 154 -7.93 -2.76 23.80
CA ARG A 154 -6.66 -3.48 23.91
C ARG A 154 -5.49 -2.58 23.57
N GLN A 155 -4.46 -2.61 24.41
CA GLN A 155 -3.20 -1.91 24.18
C GLN A 155 -2.31 -2.69 23.21
N VAL A 156 -2.67 -2.65 21.94
CA VAL A 156 -1.92 -3.29 20.84
C VAL A 156 -1.55 -2.26 19.79
N ALA A 157 -0.43 -2.50 19.10
CA ALA A 157 0.08 -1.61 18.08
C ALA A 157 0.51 -2.36 16.83
N VAL A 158 0.34 -1.73 15.68
CA VAL A 158 0.93 -2.14 14.40
C VAL A 158 1.91 -1.05 13.99
N LEU A 159 3.13 -1.43 13.64
CA LEU A 159 4.17 -0.52 13.19
C LEU A 159 4.20 -0.46 11.67
N ASP A 160 4.55 0.67 11.10
CA ASP A 160 5.06 0.69 9.71
C ASP A 160 6.49 0.14 9.66
N GLU A 161 6.99 -0.18 8.46
CA GLU A 161 8.33 -0.72 8.29
C GLU A 161 9.41 0.22 8.82
N THR A 162 9.23 1.54 8.63
CA THR A 162 10.19 2.55 9.10
C THR A 162 10.28 2.55 10.62
N SER A 163 9.13 2.59 11.32
CA SER A 163 9.08 2.52 12.79
C SER A 163 9.65 1.20 13.31
N ALA A 164 9.34 0.09 12.66
CA ALA A 164 9.87 -1.21 13.03
C ALA A 164 11.40 -1.26 12.89
N GLN A 165 11.94 -0.73 11.81
CA GLN A 165 13.39 -0.67 11.57
C GLN A 165 14.10 0.25 12.58
N LEU A 166 13.53 1.44 12.85
CA LEU A 166 14.12 2.39 13.80
C LEU A 166 14.13 1.87 15.24
N LEU A 167 13.04 1.25 15.70
CA LEU A 167 12.91 0.78 17.08
C LEU A 167 13.52 -0.61 17.32
N PHE A 168 13.55 -1.47 16.31
CA PHE A 168 13.92 -2.89 16.48
C PHE A 168 15.09 -3.34 15.62
N GLY A 169 15.50 -2.56 14.58
CA GLY A 169 16.50 -3.00 13.61
C GLY A 169 16.08 -4.30 12.95
N GLU A 170 16.96 -5.28 12.94
CA GLU A 170 16.71 -6.62 12.40
C GLU A 170 15.89 -7.55 13.32
N THR A 171 15.61 -7.09 14.56
CA THR A 171 14.91 -7.94 15.54
C THR A 171 13.42 -8.00 15.24
N ASN A 172 12.80 -9.18 15.28
CA ASN A 172 11.36 -9.32 15.11
C ASN A 172 10.59 -8.55 16.20
N PRO A 173 9.76 -7.54 15.84
CA PRO A 173 9.02 -6.73 16.81
C PRO A 173 7.77 -7.41 17.37
N ILE A 174 7.22 -8.46 16.71
CA ILE A 174 5.95 -9.07 17.10
C ILE A 174 6.01 -9.63 18.52
N GLY A 175 4.99 -9.31 19.33
CA GLY A 175 4.88 -9.71 20.74
C GLY A 175 5.75 -8.90 21.70
N LYS A 176 6.54 -7.95 21.20
CA LYS A 176 7.34 -7.03 22.03
C LYS A 176 6.53 -5.79 22.36
N THR A 177 6.99 -5.05 23.36
CA THR A 177 6.29 -3.86 23.87
C THR A 177 7.02 -2.58 23.47
N ILE A 178 6.26 -1.57 23.16
CA ILE A 178 6.68 -0.16 23.06
C ILE A 178 5.86 0.66 24.03
N GLU A 179 6.35 1.83 24.40
CA GLU A 179 5.63 2.81 25.22
C GLU A 179 5.12 3.94 24.33
N ILE A 180 3.84 4.23 24.44
CA ILE A 180 3.19 5.37 23.79
C ILE A 180 2.61 6.24 24.88
N ALA A 181 3.12 7.47 25.04
CA ALA A 181 2.71 8.38 26.11
C ALA A 181 2.74 7.72 27.50
N SER A 182 3.80 6.98 27.80
CA SER A 182 4.00 6.20 29.05
C SER A 182 3.03 5.01 29.23
N THR A 183 2.27 4.66 28.24
CA THR A 183 1.40 3.47 28.26
C THR A 183 2.02 2.36 27.41
N PRO A 184 2.14 1.12 27.94
CA PRO A 184 2.72 0.01 27.19
C PRO A 184 1.74 -0.55 26.14
N PHE A 185 2.21 -0.71 24.91
CA PHE A 185 1.48 -1.34 23.80
C PHE A 185 2.24 -2.55 23.28
N THR A 186 1.54 -3.66 23.11
CA THR A 186 2.10 -4.87 22.51
C THR A 186 2.01 -4.82 21.00
N ILE A 187 3.13 -5.06 20.30
CA ILE A 187 3.17 -5.07 18.86
C ILE A 187 2.56 -6.37 18.33
N VAL A 188 1.50 -6.24 17.54
CA VAL A 188 0.77 -7.37 16.93
C VAL A 188 1.01 -7.50 15.43
N GLY A 189 1.52 -6.45 14.78
CA GLY A 189 1.78 -6.47 13.35
C GLY A 189 2.81 -5.45 12.88
N VAL A 190 3.28 -5.68 11.66
CA VAL A 190 4.06 -4.72 10.87
C VAL A 190 3.40 -4.58 9.53
N CYS A 191 3.12 -3.35 9.11
CA CYS A 191 2.52 -3.03 7.82
C CYS A 191 3.49 -2.25 6.94
N ALA A 192 3.27 -2.36 5.64
CA ALA A 192 3.94 -1.58 4.62
C ALA A 192 2.91 -1.03 3.63
N ASN A 193 3.28 0.01 2.92
CA ASN A 193 2.54 0.41 1.74
C ASN A 193 2.52 -0.77 0.75
N LYS A 194 1.42 -0.99 0.04
CA LYS A 194 1.44 -1.85 -1.14
C LYS A 194 2.56 -1.34 -2.04
N GLU A 195 3.30 -2.28 -2.62
CA GLU A 195 4.42 -1.94 -3.52
C GLU A 195 3.94 -0.92 -4.55
N LYS A 196 4.46 0.28 -4.44
CA LYS A 196 4.30 1.32 -5.45
C LYS A 196 5.39 1.12 -6.49
N PHE A 197 5.09 1.46 -7.73
CA PHE A 197 6.13 1.63 -8.73
C PHE A 197 7.08 2.73 -8.21
N GLU A 198 8.30 2.34 -7.88
CA GLU A 198 9.34 3.32 -7.56
C GLU A 198 9.83 3.89 -8.88
N PRO A 199 9.60 5.19 -9.14
CA PRO A 199 10.15 5.82 -10.33
C PRO A 199 11.68 5.77 -10.27
N THR A 200 12.32 5.53 -11.40
CA THR A 200 13.78 5.61 -11.49
C THR A 200 14.19 7.04 -11.15
N MET A 201 14.92 7.20 -10.06
CA MET A 201 15.39 8.53 -9.63
C MET A 201 16.63 8.91 -10.46
N GLU A 202 16.47 9.86 -11.35
CA GLU A 202 17.56 10.35 -12.22
C GLU A 202 18.18 11.66 -11.69
N SER A 203 17.49 12.33 -10.75
CA SER A 203 17.93 13.60 -10.19
C SER A 203 17.71 13.70 -8.68
N ILE A 204 18.40 14.67 -8.04
CA ILE A 204 18.20 15.02 -6.64
C ILE A 204 16.79 15.61 -6.42
N ASP A 205 16.23 16.30 -7.39
CA ASP A 205 14.87 16.85 -7.33
C ASP A 205 13.83 15.74 -7.37
N ASP A 206 14.06 14.67 -8.13
CA ASP A 206 13.22 13.46 -8.10
C ASP A 206 13.26 12.81 -6.71
N TYR A 207 14.44 12.73 -6.11
CA TYR A 207 14.60 12.22 -4.76
C TYR A 207 13.74 12.98 -3.75
N TYR A 208 13.78 14.31 -3.75
CA TYR A 208 12.96 15.14 -2.86
C TYR A 208 11.46 15.11 -3.20
N THR A 209 11.12 14.93 -4.47
CA THR A 209 9.72 14.87 -4.92
C THR A 209 9.07 13.53 -4.54
N TYR A 210 9.77 12.41 -4.75
CA TYR A 210 9.23 11.06 -4.56
C TYR A 210 9.55 10.46 -3.20
N ASN A 211 10.61 10.90 -2.55
CA ASN A 211 11.01 10.44 -1.23
C ASN A 211 10.55 11.40 -0.12
N GLN A 212 9.34 11.93 -0.23
CA GLN A 212 8.69 12.54 0.90
C GLN A 212 8.44 11.44 1.93
N SER A 213 9.36 11.33 2.88
CA SER A 213 9.19 10.42 3.99
C SER A 213 7.91 10.81 4.73
N THR A 214 6.85 10.11 4.45
CA THR A 214 5.70 10.10 5.35
C THR A 214 6.23 9.57 6.66
N GLY A 215 6.42 10.42 7.66
CA GLY A 215 7.09 10.10 8.92
C GLY A 215 6.65 8.77 9.50
N SER A 216 7.46 8.21 10.37
CA SER A 216 7.20 6.95 11.08
C SER A 216 5.79 6.91 11.65
N LYS A 217 5.05 5.82 11.44
CA LYS A 217 3.66 5.68 11.89
C LYS A 217 3.48 4.48 12.80
N VAL A 218 2.76 4.70 13.89
CA VAL A 218 2.33 3.66 14.80
C VAL A 218 0.81 3.65 14.83
N TYR A 219 0.22 2.53 14.45
CA TYR A 219 -1.23 2.35 14.40
C TYR A 219 -1.71 1.66 15.67
N VAL A 220 -2.71 2.25 16.30
CA VAL A 220 -3.35 1.73 17.53
C VAL A 220 -4.86 1.64 17.33
N PRO A 221 -5.60 0.88 18.15
CA PRO A 221 -7.06 0.92 18.11
C PRO A 221 -7.58 2.35 18.33
N SER A 222 -8.60 2.77 17.60
CA SER A 222 -9.14 4.14 17.65
C SER A 222 -9.75 4.51 19.01
N GLU A 223 -10.07 3.51 19.82
CA GLU A 223 -10.71 3.63 21.14
C GLU A 223 -9.76 3.26 22.31
N SER A 224 -8.45 3.11 22.02
CA SER A 224 -7.43 2.75 23.03
C SER A 224 -6.87 3.97 23.75
#